data_04df92df7f7a816cd3e96e0bea377f48
#
_entry.id   04df92df7f7a816cd3e96e0bea377f48
#
_cell.length_a   1.000
_cell.length_b   1.000
_cell.length_c   1.000
_cell.angle_alpha   90.00
_cell.angle_beta   90.00
_cell.angle_gamma   90.00
#
_symmetry.space_group_name_H-M   'P 1'
#
loop_
_entity.id
_entity.type
_entity.pdbx_description
1 polymer ?
#
loop_
_entity_poly.entity_id
_entity_poly.type
_entity_poly.pdbx_seq_one_letter_code
_entity_poly.pdbx_strand_id
1 'polypeptide(L)'
;MTAGIELTTPRLTLVAVTLEMIDAELGDRAGLARLLGAEISEGWPPPLNDENTMKWTRDHLAAKPDNGGWGTWYMLLRRDGAQPLLMGIGGFKGKFVAPHTCEVGYSVMEAQQRRGYASEFVHALVEWAFAHPEIERVVAHTLPELAPSIRVLEKNDFVLSSATLEEGAIMFERKRPA
;
A
#
# COMPACT_ATOMS: atom_id res chain seq x y z
N MET A 1 22.42 -6.27 -2.74
CA MET A 1 20.95 -6.44 -2.66
C MET A 1 20.51 -5.88 -1.32
N THR A 2 19.85 -4.77 -1.30
CA THR A 2 19.19 -4.29 -0.09
C THR A 2 17.97 -5.20 0.12
N ALA A 3 17.97 -6.01 1.17
CA ALA A 3 16.77 -6.73 1.56
C ALA A 3 15.67 -5.68 1.76
N GLY A 4 14.59 -5.77 1.01
CA GLY A 4 13.46 -4.86 1.12
C GLY A 4 12.87 -4.94 2.53
N ILE A 5 12.27 -3.85 3.00
CA ILE A 5 11.53 -3.87 4.27
C ILE A 5 10.31 -4.78 4.08
N GLU A 6 10.12 -5.71 4.99
CA GLU A 6 8.98 -6.61 5.01
C GLU A 6 8.22 -6.52 6.33
N LEU A 7 6.90 -6.61 6.24
CA LEU A 7 6.01 -6.74 7.40
C LEU A 7 5.20 -8.02 7.27
N THR A 8 5.07 -8.75 8.37
CA THR A 8 4.27 -9.96 8.43
C THR A 8 3.02 -9.72 9.25
N THR A 9 1.88 -10.10 8.72
CA THR A 9 0.56 -10.05 9.38
C THR A 9 0.00 -11.46 9.49
N PRO A 10 -1.17 -11.70 10.09
CA PRO A 10 -1.73 -13.05 10.17
C PRO A 10 -1.85 -13.78 8.82
N ARG A 11 -2.20 -13.07 7.74
CA ARG A 11 -2.41 -13.70 6.42
C ARG A 11 -1.49 -13.16 5.32
N LEU A 12 -0.90 -11.97 5.51
CA LEU A 12 -0.15 -11.27 4.47
C LEU A 12 1.34 -11.19 4.79
N THR A 13 2.14 -11.07 3.75
CA THR A 13 3.47 -10.49 3.78
C THR A 13 3.42 -9.22 2.95
N LEU A 14 3.81 -8.11 3.55
CA LEU A 14 3.91 -6.81 2.89
C LEU A 14 5.37 -6.55 2.55
N VAL A 15 5.64 -6.19 1.31
CA VAL A 15 7.01 -5.97 0.81
C VAL A 15 7.12 -4.55 0.28
N ALA A 16 8.01 -3.75 0.85
CA ALA A 16 8.32 -2.42 0.31
C ALA A 16 8.96 -2.57 -1.08
N VAL A 17 8.38 -1.91 -2.08
CA VAL A 17 8.79 -2.04 -3.47
C VAL A 17 10.15 -1.38 -3.68
N THR A 18 11.08 -2.14 -4.30
CA THR A 18 12.40 -1.64 -4.70
C THR A 18 12.40 -1.24 -6.17
N LEU A 19 13.43 -0.51 -6.60
CA LEU A 19 13.60 -0.15 -8.01
C LEU A 19 13.71 -1.40 -8.90
N GLU A 20 14.40 -2.44 -8.44
CA GLU A 20 14.52 -3.71 -9.17
C GLU A 20 13.16 -4.39 -9.37
N MET A 21 12.30 -4.37 -8.34
CA MET A 21 10.94 -4.94 -8.41
C MET A 21 10.05 -4.18 -9.41
N ILE A 22 10.06 -2.86 -9.39
CA ILE A 22 9.21 -2.07 -10.29
C ILE A 22 9.74 -2.11 -11.74
N ASP A 23 11.05 -2.19 -11.94
CA ASP A 23 11.63 -2.42 -13.29
C ASP A 23 11.20 -3.79 -13.83
N ALA A 24 11.21 -4.83 -13.01
CA ALA A 24 10.70 -6.15 -13.39
C ALA A 24 9.18 -6.13 -13.64
N GLU A 25 8.40 -5.44 -12.84
CA GLU A 25 6.94 -5.29 -13.05
C GLU A 25 6.63 -4.67 -14.42
N LEU A 26 7.39 -3.67 -14.82
CA LEU A 26 7.20 -2.98 -16.11
C LEU A 26 7.67 -3.77 -17.33
N GLY A 27 8.68 -4.63 -17.20
CA GLY A 27 9.33 -5.28 -18.34
C GLY A 27 9.43 -6.80 -18.31
N ASP A 28 9.42 -7.43 -17.15
CA ASP A 28 9.60 -8.88 -16.94
C ASP A 28 8.77 -9.41 -15.78
N ARG A 29 7.48 -9.63 -16.02
CA ARG A 29 6.56 -10.18 -15.00
C ARG A 29 7.05 -11.49 -14.38
N ALA A 30 7.68 -12.36 -15.15
CA ALA A 30 8.28 -13.59 -14.64
C ALA A 30 9.47 -13.29 -13.71
N GLY A 31 10.23 -12.24 -14.01
CA GLY A 31 11.29 -11.72 -13.14
C GLY A 31 10.74 -11.21 -11.82
N LEU A 32 9.64 -10.46 -11.85
CA LEU A 32 8.97 -10.00 -10.63
C LEU A 32 8.51 -11.19 -9.77
N ALA A 33 7.89 -12.21 -10.37
CA ALA A 33 7.48 -13.42 -9.67
C ALA A 33 8.66 -14.11 -8.98
N ARG A 34 9.81 -14.20 -9.65
CA ARG A 34 11.04 -14.76 -9.08
C ARG A 34 11.60 -13.91 -7.95
N LEU A 35 11.63 -12.59 -8.10
CA LEU A 35 12.11 -11.66 -7.06
C LEU A 35 11.28 -11.74 -5.78
N LEU A 36 9.97 -11.89 -5.94
CA LEU A 36 9.03 -11.99 -4.80
C LEU A 36 8.89 -13.42 -4.26
N GLY A 37 9.36 -14.45 -4.99
CA GLY A 37 9.07 -15.85 -4.67
C GLY A 37 7.57 -16.13 -4.61
N ALA A 38 6.78 -15.49 -5.48
CA ALA A 38 5.33 -15.46 -5.44
C ALA A 38 4.72 -15.65 -6.83
N GLU A 39 3.49 -16.16 -6.87
CA GLU A 39 2.65 -16.07 -8.06
C GLU A 39 2.07 -14.66 -8.19
N ILE A 40 1.87 -14.21 -9.42
CA ILE A 40 1.22 -12.93 -9.70
C ILE A 40 -0.24 -13.21 -10.08
N SER A 41 -1.18 -12.51 -9.44
CA SER A 41 -2.60 -12.64 -9.74
C SER A 41 -2.89 -12.46 -11.23
N GLU A 42 -3.78 -13.29 -11.75
CA GLU A 42 -4.33 -13.08 -13.09
C GLU A 42 -5.00 -11.69 -13.17
N GLY A 43 -4.77 -10.98 -14.26
CA GLY A 43 -5.29 -9.62 -14.44
C GLY A 43 -4.53 -8.52 -13.68
N TRP A 44 -3.38 -8.83 -13.07
CA TRP A 44 -2.51 -7.82 -12.43
C TRP A 44 -2.19 -6.67 -13.40
N PRO A 45 -2.17 -5.42 -12.98
CA PRO A 45 -2.29 -4.92 -11.60
C PRO A 45 -3.75 -4.68 -11.16
N PRO A 46 -3.99 -4.41 -9.84
CA PRO A 46 -5.32 -4.07 -9.35
C PRO A 46 -5.80 -2.71 -9.88
N PRO A 47 -7.10 -2.40 -9.77
CA PRO A 47 -7.68 -1.14 -10.24
C PRO A 47 -6.89 0.09 -9.77
N LEU A 48 -6.86 1.15 -10.60
CA LEU A 48 -6.18 2.43 -10.37
C LEU A 48 -4.63 2.36 -10.37
N ASN A 49 -4.05 1.23 -10.74
CA ASN A 49 -2.61 1.03 -10.86
C ASN A 49 -2.24 0.68 -12.29
N ASP A 50 -2.38 1.62 -13.19
CA ASP A 50 -2.01 1.47 -14.59
C ASP A 50 -0.49 1.63 -14.81
N GLU A 51 -0.06 1.44 -16.05
CA GLU A 51 1.36 1.56 -16.44
C GLU A 51 1.93 2.95 -16.13
N ASN A 52 1.12 4.01 -16.24
CA ASN A 52 1.56 5.37 -15.93
C ASN A 52 1.85 5.53 -14.44
N THR A 53 1.00 4.97 -13.59
CA THR A 53 1.21 4.95 -12.13
C THR A 53 2.48 4.17 -11.77
N MET A 54 2.73 3.03 -12.42
CA MET A 54 3.94 2.24 -12.22
C MET A 54 5.21 2.99 -12.69
N LYS A 55 5.17 3.66 -13.83
CA LYS A 55 6.27 4.49 -14.32
C LYS A 55 6.56 5.66 -13.36
N TRP A 56 5.51 6.31 -12.86
CA TRP A 56 5.67 7.36 -11.85
C TRP A 56 6.34 6.82 -10.57
N THR A 57 5.89 5.67 -10.07
CA THR A 57 6.51 4.99 -8.92
C THR A 57 7.98 4.68 -9.18
N ARG A 58 8.29 4.14 -10.36
CA ARG A 58 9.67 3.84 -10.79
C ARG A 58 10.55 5.10 -10.76
N ASP A 59 10.08 6.19 -11.33
CA ASP A 59 10.85 7.44 -11.41
C ASP A 59 11.11 8.02 -10.02
N HIS A 60 10.13 7.93 -9.11
CA HIS A 60 10.31 8.33 -7.72
C HIS A 60 11.32 7.45 -6.98
N LEU A 61 11.29 6.13 -7.18
CA LEU A 61 12.29 5.22 -6.62
C LEU A 61 13.67 5.42 -7.24
N ALA A 62 13.77 5.72 -8.53
CA ALA A 62 15.05 6.04 -9.18
C ALA A 62 15.68 7.32 -8.62
N ALA A 63 14.84 8.33 -8.35
CA ALA A 63 15.30 9.59 -7.75
C ALA A 63 15.68 9.45 -6.26
N LYS A 64 15.06 8.51 -5.54
CA LYS A 64 15.27 8.25 -4.12
C LYS A 64 15.18 6.76 -3.81
N PRO A 65 16.22 5.96 -4.16
CA PRO A 65 16.19 4.49 -4.05
C PRO A 65 15.97 3.98 -2.62
N ASP A 66 16.48 4.72 -1.64
CA ASP A 66 16.24 4.47 -0.22
C ASP A 66 15.20 5.46 0.33
N ASN A 67 13.94 5.17 0.08
CA ASN A 67 12.83 5.94 0.65
C ASN A 67 12.43 5.44 2.04
N GLY A 68 13.16 4.45 2.59
CA GLY A 68 12.91 3.91 3.93
C GLY A 68 11.52 3.31 4.12
N GLY A 69 10.89 2.80 3.06
CA GLY A 69 9.53 2.24 3.11
C GLY A 69 8.40 3.27 2.94
N TRP A 70 8.72 4.56 2.76
CA TRP A 70 7.73 5.62 2.58
C TRP A 70 7.24 5.76 1.13
N GLY A 71 7.02 4.64 0.47
CA GLY A 71 6.53 4.55 -0.90
C GLY A 71 5.58 3.39 -1.08
N THR A 72 5.68 2.73 -2.21
CA THR A 72 4.81 1.64 -2.61
C THR A 72 5.17 0.34 -1.91
N TRP A 73 4.15 -0.45 -1.57
CA TRP A 73 4.24 -1.78 -0.96
C TRP A 73 3.38 -2.76 -1.73
N TYR A 74 3.88 -3.98 -1.91
CA TYR A 74 3.11 -5.12 -2.41
C TYR A 74 2.43 -5.88 -1.28
N MET A 75 1.24 -6.43 -1.57
CA MET A 75 0.52 -7.37 -0.70
C MET A 75 0.66 -8.78 -1.24
N LEU A 76 1.31 -9.65 -0.49
CA LEU A 76 1.43 -11.07 -0.78
C LEU A 76 0.53 -11.86 0.16
N LEU A 77 -0.46 -12.57 -0.37
CA LEU A 77 -1.29 -13.50 0.40
C LEU A 77 -0.51 -14.79 0.63
N ARG A 78 -0.25 -15.14 1.89
CA ARG A 78 0.32 -16.45 2.22
C ARG A 78 -0.71 -17.54 2.01
N ARG A 79 -0.28 -18.65 1.43
CA ARG A 79 -1.12 -19.83 1.13
C ARG A 79 -0.44 -21.09 1.61
N ASP A 80 -1.20 -21.93 2.31
CA ASP A 80 -0.67 -23.22 2.79
C ASP A 80 -0.35 -24.15 1.59
N GLY A 81 0.87 -24.68 1.56
CA GLY A 81 1.31 -25.62 0.54
C GLY A 81 1.47 -25.03 -0.88
N ALA A 82 1.40 -23.70 -1.06
CA ALA A 82 1.59 -23.04 -2.34
C ALA A 82 2.44 -21.78 -2.20
N GLN A 83 2.96 -21.27 -3.32
CA GLN A 83 3.65 -19.98 -3.30
C GLN A 83 2.68 -18.86 -2.87
N PRO A 84 3.17 -17.81 -2.18
CA PRO A 84 2.38 -16.62 -1.92
C PRO A 84 1.79 -16.04 -3.21
N LEU A 85 0.70 -15.31 -3.12
CA LEU A 85 0.03 -14.67 -4.24
C LEU A 85 0.17 -13.15 -4.14
N LEU A 86 0.82 -12.51 -5.11
CA LEU A 86 0.80 -11.05 -5.26
C LEU A 86 -0.61 -10.62 -5.68
N MET A 87 -1.33 -9.93 -4.81
CA MET A 87 -2.76 -9.65 -5.01
C MET A 87 -3.18 -8.22 -4.70
N GLY A 88 -2.26 -7.38 -4.28
CA GLY A 88 -2.57 -6.00 -3.97
C GLY A 88 -1.34 -5.11 -3.91
N ILE A 89 -1.60 -3.82 -3.92
CA ILE A 89 -0.60 -2.77 -3.89
C ILE A 89 -1.14 -1.61 -3.06
N GLY A 90 -0.25 -0.89 -2.41
CA GLY A 90 -0.60 0.30 -1.65
C GLY A 90 0.65 0.97 -1.12
N GLY A 91 0.53 1.69 -0.03
CA GLY A 91 1.68 2.33 0.60
C GLY A 91 1.44 3.79 0.93
N PHE A 92 2.53 4.56 0.95
CA PHE A 92 2.52 5.96 1.34
C PHE A 92 2.85 6.88 0.15
N LYS A 93 2.25 8.07 0.15
CA LYS A 93 2.58 9.15 -0.79
C LYS A 93 3.81 9.97 -0.30
N GLY A 94 4.88 9.26 0.10
CA GLY A 94 6.04 9.83 0.77
C GLY A 94 5.88 9.88 2.30
N LYS A 95 6.95 10.30 2.99
CA LYS A 95 6.95 10.34 4.45
C LYS A 95 6.01 11.40 5.03
N PHE A 96 5.97 12.58 4.40
CA PHE A 96 5.14 13.69 4.83
C PHE A 96 4.36 14.28 3.66
N VAL A 97 3.05 14.36 3.79
CA VAL A 97 2.16 15.14 2.93
C VAL A 97 1.77 16.48 3.57
N ALA A 98 1.95 16.56 4.89
CA ALA A 98 1.79 17.75 5.74
C ALA A 98 2.67 17.55 6.99
N PRO A 99 2.90 18.56 7.84
CA PRO A 99 3.68 18.39 9.07
C PRO A 99 3.18 17.21 9.89
N HIS A 100 4.09 16.30 10.26
CA HIS A 100 3.83 15.09 11.06
C HIS A 100 2.74 14.15 10.52
N THR A 101 2.43 14.26 9.21
CA THR A 101 1.31 13.57 8.58
C THR A 101 1.77 12.81 7.35
N CYS A 102 1.48 11.51 7.28
CA CYS A 102 1.61 10.71 6.06
C CYS A 102 0.24 10.32 5.51
N GLU A 103 0.20 9.93 4.23
CA GLU A 103 -1.02 9.48 3.57
C GLU A 103 -0.85 8.04 3.10
N VAL A 104 -1.83 7.19 3.42
CA VAL A 104 -1.90 5.79 3.02
C VAL A 104 -2.92 5.59 1.91
N GLY A 105 -2.56 4.74 0.93
CA GLY A 105 -3.45 4.28 -0.12
C GLY A 105 -3.33 2.78 -0.33
N TYR A 106 -4.32 2.17 -0.97
CA TYR A 106 -4.35 0.72 -1.20
C TYR A 106 -5.32 0.35 -2.32
N SER A 107 -5.02 -0.76 -2.99
CA SER A 107 -5.88 -1.39 -3.98
C SER A 107 -5.64 -2.89 -3.98
N VAL A 108 -6.69 -3.68 -4.02
CA VAL A 108 -6.67 -5.15 -3.99
C VAL A 108 -7.32 -5.69 -5.25
N MET A 109 -6.75 -6.75 -5.82
CA MET A 109 -7.32 -7.46 -6.96
C MET A 109 -8.79 -7.82 -6.69
N GLU A 110 -9.65 -7.60 -7.66
CA GLU A 110 -11.10 -7.76 -7.52
C GLU A 110 -11.50 -9.14 -6.97
N ALA A 111 -10.84 -10.20 -7.47
CA ALA A 111 -11.07 -11.57 -7.02
C ALA A 111 -10.71 -11.80 -5.53
N GLN A 112 -9.96 -10.91 -4.91
CA GLN A 112 -9.52 -11.01 -3.51
C GLN A 112 -10.20 -10.00 -2.58
N GLN A 113 -11.07 -9.16 -3.10
CA GLN A 113 -11.82 -8.18 -2.31
C GLN A 113 -12.84 -8.84 -1.37
N ARG A 114 -13.34 -8.07 -0.38
CA ARG A 114 -14.34 -8.48 0.62
C ARG A 114 -13.91 -9.61 1.55
N ARG A 115 -12.60 -9.83 1.70
CA ARG A 115 -12.01 -10.85 2.59
C ARG A 115 -11.24 -10.26 3.76
N GLY A 116 -11.24 -8.91 3.91
CA GLY A 116 -10.56 -8.21 4.98
C GLY A 116 -9.07 -7.95 4.73
N TYR A 117 -8.52 -8.28 3.56
CA TYR A 117 -7.09 -8.10 3.28
C TYR A 117 -6.67 -6.64 3.24
N ALA A 118 -7.47 -5.76 2.63
CA ALA A 118 -7.17 -4.33 2.64
C ALA A 118 -7.14 -3.75 4.05
N SER A 119 -8.07 -4.18 4.92
CA SER A 119 -8.10 -3.76 6.33
C SER A 119 -6.86 -4.22 7.09
N GLU A 120 -6.43 -5.47 6.88
CA GLU A 120 -5.22 -6.03 7.49
C GLU A 120 -3.95 -5.31 7.01
N PHE A 121 -3.88 -4.99 5.72
CA PHE A 121 -2.79 -4.23 5.12
C PHE A 121 -2.69 -2.82 5.69
N VAL A 122 -3.81 -2.08 5.72
CA VAL A 122 -3.86 -0.71 6.26
C VAL A 122 -3.47 -0.70 7.73
N HIS A 123 -3.97 -1.67 8.52
CA HIS A 123 -3.59 -1.81 9.92
C HIS A 123 -2.07 -1.90 10.08
N ALA A 124 -1.44 -2.82 9.37
CA ALA A 124 0.01 -3.04 9.46
C ALA A 124 0.81 -1.80 9.06
N LEU A 125 0.42 -1.11 7.98
CA LEU A 125 1.11 0.11 7.54
C LEU A 125 0.92 1.28 8.52
N VAL A 126 -0.25 1.43 9.10
CA VAL A 126 -0.51 2.48 10.09
C VAL A 126 0.31 2.25 11.38
N GLU A 127 0.35 1.01 11.86
CA GLU A 127 1.19 0.67 13.02
C GLU A 127 2.67 0.88 12.72
N TRP A 128 3.13 0.48 11.51
CA TRP A 128 4.48 0.74 11.07
C TRP A 128 4.78 2.25 11.00
N ALA A 129 3.87 3.06 10.46
CA ALA A 129 4.04 4.52 10.42
C ALA A 129 4.14 5.12 11.83
N PHE A 130 3.28 4.69 12.74
CA PHE A 130 3.30 5.17 14.13
C PHE A 130 4.49 4.65 14.95
N ALA A 131 5.21 3.63 14.50
CA ALA A 131 6.50 3.27 15.08
C ALA A 131 7.58 4.35 14.85
N HIS A 132 7.36 5.28 13.91
CA HIS A 132 8.22 6.45 13.68
C HIS A 132 7.67 7.63 14.50
N PRO A 133 8.42 8.11 15.52
CA PRO A 133 7.89 9.09 16.47
C PRO A 133 7.51 10.43 15.86
N GLU A 134 8.05 10.78 14.72
CA GLU A 134 7.74 12.00 13.96
C GLU A 134 6.38 11.96 13.23
N ILE A 135 5.74 10.80 13.12
CA ILE A 135 4.41 10.68 12.53
C ILE A 135 3.35 10.73 13.63
N GLU A 136 2.53 11.75 13.61
CA GLU A 136 1.45 11.96 14.58
C GLU A 136 0.07 11.67 14.00
N ARG A 137 -0.03 11.67 12.64
CA ARG A 137 -1.29 11.49 11.92
C ARG A 137 -1.08 10.73 10.63
N VAL A 138 -2.00 9.82 10.35
CA VAL A 138 -2.14 9.16 9.04
C VAL A 138 -3.47 9.59 8.43
N VAL A 139 -3.46 9.99 7.17
CA VAL A 139 -4.66 10.34 6.41
C VAL A 139 -4.86 9.39 5.24
N ALA A 140 -6.08 9.31 4.74
CA ALA A 140 -6.42 8.58 3.53
C ALA A 140 -7.57 9.30 2.82
N HIS A 141 -7.51 9.34 1.49
CA HIS A 141 -8.57 9.90 0.65
C HIS A 141 -9.36 8.78 -0.02
N THR A 142 -10.65 8.96 -0.12
CA THR A 142 -11.55 8.06 -0.86
C THR A 142 -12.72 8.86 -1.45
N LEU A 143 -13.51 8.22 -2.30
CA LEU A 143 -14.73 8.83 -2.83
C LEU A 143 -15.92 8.48 -1.92
N PRO A 144 -16.90 9.39 -1.76
CA PRO A 144 -18.06 9.16 -0.90
C PRO A 144 -18.88 7.92 -1.26
N GLU A 145 -18.90 7.55 -2.56
CA GLU A 145 -19.60 6.38 -3.07
C GLU A 145 -18.87 5.05 -2.86
N LEU A 146 -17.58 5.08 -2.50
CA LEU A 146 -16.77 3.88 -2.28
C LEU A 146 -16.95 3.30 -0.86
N ALA A 147 -18.16 2.82 -0.58
CA ALA A 147 -18.48 2.23 0.73
C ALA A 147 -17.51 1.12 1.20
N PRO A 148 -16.97 0.23 0.34
CA PRO A 148 -15.95 -0.72 0.78
C PRO A 148 -14.67 -0.06 1.32
N SER A 149 -14.20 1.01 0.67
CA SER A 149 -13.02 1.77 1.13
C SER A 149 -13.28 2.46 2.46
N ILE A 150 -14.44 3.11 2.60
CA ILE A 150 -14.86 3.75 3.86
C ILE A 150 -14.85 2.72 5.01
N ARG A 151 -15.42 1.53 4.80
CA ARG A 151 -15.43 0.48 5.83
C ARG A 151 -14.03 0.00 6.21
N VAL A 152 -13.08 -0.05 5.28
CA VAL A 152 -11.67 -0.38 5.59
C VAL A 152 -11.08 0.67 6.52
N LEU A 153 -11.31 1.95 6.24
CA LEU A 153 -10.81 3.05 7.05
C LEU A 153 -11.44 3.06 8.44
N GLU A 154 -12.75 2.95 8.54
CA GLU A 154 -13.48 2.90 9.82
C GLU A 154 -13.03 1.73 10.70
N LYS A 155 -12.80 0.54 10.12
CA LYS A 155 -12.26 -0.63 10.83
C LYS A 155 -10.84 -0.42 11.35
N ASN A 156 -10.13 0.55 10.83
CA ASN A 156 -8.78 0.93 11.25
C ASN A 156 -8.78 2.22 12.09
N ASP A 157 -9.91 2.54 12.72
CA ASP A 157 -10.07 3.68 13.63
C ASP A 157 -9.83 5.05 12.96
N PHE A 158 -9.97 5.11 11.64
CA PHE A 158 -10.01 6.39 10.93
C PHE A 158 -11.38 7.03 11.11
N VAL A 159 -11.38 8.34 11.29
CA VAL A 159 -12.57 9.16 11.36
C VAL A 159 -12.62 10.14 10.20
N LEU A 160 -13.83 10.47 9.75
CA LEU A 160 -14.02 11.45 8.68
C LEU A 160 -13.49 12.81 9.16
N SER A 161 -12.58 13.38 8.38
CA SER A 161 -12.08 14.73 8.62
C SER A 161 -12.99 15.77 7.98
N SER A 162 -13.09 16.95 8.58
CA SER A 162 -13.81 18.10 8.00
C SER A 162 -13.01 18.81 6.91
N ALA A 163 -11.71 18.52 6.78
CA ALA A 163 -10.85 19.11 5.74
C ALA A 163 -10.93 18.27 4.46
N THR A 164 -11.34 18.88 3.36
CA THR A 164 -11.29 18.28 2.02
C THR A 164 -10.16 18.94 1.24
N LEU A 165 -9.21 18.13 0.74
CA LEU A 165 -8.03 18.61 0.01
C LEU A 165 -8.15 18.43 -1.50
N GLU A 166 -9.04 17.57 -1.98
CA GLU A 166 -9.28 17.29 -3.40
C GLU A 166 -10.77 17.38 -3.73
N GLU A 167 -11.09 17.96 -4.88
CA GLU A 167 -12.48 18.09 -5.34
C GLU A 167 -13.12 16.71 -5.51
N GLY A 168 -14.27 16.49 -4.86
CA GLY A 168 -15.03 15.24 -4.90
C GLY A 168 -14.53 14.12 -4.00
N ALA A 169 -13.35 14.24 -3.40
CA ALA A 169 -12.84 13.26 -2.43
C ALA A 169 -13.17 13.66 -0.99
N ILE A 170 -13.30 12.66 -0.13
CA ILE A 170 -13.39 12.83 1.31
C ILE A 170 -12.12 12.32 1.97
N MET A 171 -11.70 12.98 3.04
CA MET A 171 -10.50 12.62 3.78
C MET A 171 -10.87 11.99 5.12
N PHE A 172 -10.26 10.87 5.41
CA PHE A 172 -10.26 10.23 6.71
C PHE A 172 -8.93 10.43 7.42
N GLU A 173 -8.92 10.52 8.72
CA GLU A 173 -7.70 10.64 9.51
C GLU A 173 -7.71 9.70 10.72
N ARG A 174 -6.52 9.20 11.06
CA ARG A 174 -6.23 8.53 12.33
C ARG A 174 -5.05 9.24 12.99
N LYS A 175 -5.24 9.66 14.24
CA LYS A 175 -4.18 10.25 15.07
C LYS A 175 -3.47 9.16 15.85
N ARG A 176 -2.18 9.40 16.15
CA ARG A 176 -1.44 8.55 17.08
C ARG A 176 -2.19 8.46 18.40
N PRO A 177 -2.39 7.26 18.94
CA PRO A 177 -2.89 7.11 20.32
C PRO A 177 -1.97 7.81 21.33
N ALA A 178 -2.54 8.40 22.35
CA ALA A 178 -1.80 9.06 23.43
C ALA A 178 -0.94 8.06 24.21
#